data_03e966c1a36e3d9f58b7c8b2f7d56207
#
_entry.id   03e966c1a36e3d9f58b7c8b2f7d56207
#
_cell.length_a   1.000
_cell.length_b   1.000
_cell.length_c   1.000
_cell.angle_alpha   90.00
_cell.angle_beta   90.00
_cell.angle_gamma   90.00
#
_symmetry.space_group_name_H-M   'P 1'
#
loop_
_entity.id
_entity.type
_entity.pdbx_description
1 polymer ?
#
loop_
_entity_poly.entity_id
_entity_poly.type
_entity_poly.pdbx_seq_one_letter_code
_entity_poly.pdbx_strand_id
1 'polypeptide(L)'
;MSKKNQANDDKKHDDDFYGGRKREETDLGGGGGGGKSLWDAAREIAASREKAETLPTESNTILFVGSQTGGKTTMILRYLERTNEAAKPTIALDYNYAKKPKTIDTIGKDIGHIWELGDGTSLTKLIDVVLTAETIGNASVVLVLDLSQPQELWNTYQILYDTIAKR
;
A
#
# COMPACT_ATOMS: atom_id res chain seq x y z
N MET A 1 4.62 -64.99 -22.56
CA MET A 1 5.56 -64.39 -23.52
C MET A 1 5.96 -63.04 -22.95
N SER A 2 7.08 -62.98 -22.28
CA SER A 2 8.41 -62.55 -22.73
C SER A 2 8.46 -61.03 -22.86
N LYS A 3 9.30 -60.28 -22.28
CA LYS A 3 10.58 -60.29 -21.55
C LYS A 3 10.77 -58.83 -21.10
N LYS A 4 11.16 -58.51 -19.87
CA LYS A 4 12.56 -58.27 -19.43
C LYS A 4 13.23 -57.16 -20.16
N ASN A 5 13.62 -56.09 -19.46
CA ASN A 5 14.96 -55.77 -18.92
C ASN A 5 14.92 -54.36 -18.38
N GLN A 6 15.26 -54.05 -17.10
CA GLN A 6 16.65 -53.97 -16.57
C GLN A 6 17.46 -52.90 -17.32
N ALA A 7 17.99 -51.91 -16.73
CA ALA A 7 18.91 -51.76 -15.64
C ALA A 7 19.18 -50.24 -15.52
N ASN A 8 19.34 -49.70 -14.38
CA ASN A 8 20.60 -49.59 -13.62
C ASN A 8 21.55 -48.50 -14.09
N ASP A 9 21.95 -47.72 -13.09
CA ASP A 9 23.21 -46.97 -12.95
C ASP A 9 23.32 -45.70 -13.76
N ASP A 10 23.50 -44.54 -13.12
CA ASP A 10 24.73 -44.19 -12.41
C ASP A 10 24.55 -42.96 -11.58
N LYS A 11 24.93 -43.09 -10.33
CA LYS A 11 25.39 -42.00 -9.49
C LYS A 11 26.65 -41.44 -10.12
N LYS A 12 26.66 -40.14 -10.46
CA LYS A 12 27.87 -39.39 -10.59
C LYS A 12 27.79 -38.15 -9.73
N HIS A 13 28.45 -38.27 -8.62
CA HIS A 13 29.04 -37.28 -7.77
C HIS A 13 29.90 -36.35 -8.65
N ASP A 14 29.54 -35.10 -8.72
CA ASP A 14 30.46 -34.06 -9.10
C ASP A 14 30.49 -33.00 -8.00
N ASP A 15 31.25 -33.36 -6.96
CA ASP A 15 31.98 -32.40 -6.16
C ASP A 15 33.06 -31.83 -7.07
N ASP A 16 33.06 -30.54 -7.26
CA ASP A 16 34.22 -29.70 -7.54
C ASP A 16 33.80 -28.42 -8.28
N PHE A 17 33.36 -27.42 -7.54
CA PHE A 17 33.49 -26.04 -8.00
C PHE A 17 33.69 -25.07 -6.85
N TYR A 18 34.73 -25.31 -6.07
CA TYR A 18 35.36 -24.26 -5.27
C TYR A 18 36.67 -23.86 -5.93
N GLY A 19 36.52 -23.17 -7.07
CA GLY A 19 37.62 -22.44 -7.70
C GLY A 19 37.81 -21.14 -6.91
N GLY A 20 38.83 -21.13 -6.07
CA GLY A 20 39.32 -19.94 -5.39
C GLY A 20 39.67 -18.84 -6.38
N ARG A 21 38.86 -17.80 -6.50
CA ARG A 21 39.30 -16.55 -7.10
C ARG A 21 40.24 -15.85 -6.11
N LYS A 22 41.51 -15.88 -6.43
CA LYS A 22 42.53 -14.97 -5.87
C LYS A 22 41.96 -13.55 -6.00
N ARG A 23 41.86 -12.86 -4.90
CA ARG A 23 41.65 -11.41 -4.88
C ARG A 23 42.95 -10.83 -5.47
N GLU A 24 42.87 -10.36 -6.69
CA GLU A 24 43.80 -9.36 -7.17
C GLU A 24 43.51 -8.08 -6.42
N GLU A 25 44.34 -7.75 -5.46
CA GLU A 25 44.50 -6.42 -4.93
C GLU A 25 44.92 -5.52 -6.08
N THR A 26 43.98 -4.95 -6.80
CA THR A 26 44.24 -3.78 -7.60
C THR A 26 44.45 -2.61 -6.65
N ASP A 27 45.69 -2.38 -6.32
CA ASP A 27 46.20 -1.12 -5.84
C ASP A 27 45.81 -0.02 -6.84
N LEU A 28 44.73 0.67 -6.59
CA LEU A 28 44.39 1.93 -7.25
C LEU A 28 45.08 3.05 -6.47
N GLY A 29 46.37 3.11 -6.68
CA GLY A 29 47.24 4.21 -6.31
C GLY A 29 46.71 5.55 -6.79
N GLY A 30 46.91 6.53 -5.95
CA GLY A 30 46.57 7.94 -6.00
C GLY A 30 46.52 8.61 -7.36
N GLY A 31 45.41 9.30 -7.56
CA GLY A 31 45.23 10.35 -8.54
C GLY A 31 44.46 11.48 -7.85
N GLY A 32 45.18 12.53 -7.45
CA GLY A 32 44.60 13.74 -6.86
C GLY A 32 43.70 14.44 -7.87
N GLY A 33 42.45 14.39 -7.62
CA GLY A 33 41.40 15.21 -8.22
C GLY A 33 40.24 15.21 -7.23
N GLY A 34 39.81 16.38 -6.75
CA GLY A 34 38.84 16.58 -5.67
C GLY A 34 37.42 16.03 -5.96
N GLY A 35 37.34 14.77 -6.32
CA GLY A 35 36.10 14.02 -6.47
C GLY A 35 35.69 13.41 -5.11
N LYS A 36 34.46 13.63 -4.71
CA LYS A 36 33.88 12.97 -3.52
C LYS A 36 34.10 11.47 -3.60
N SER A 37 34.62 10.85 -2.54
CA SER A 37 34.76 9.42 -2.43
C SER A 37 33.41 8.74 -2.61
N LEU A 38 33.38 7.53 -3.19
CA LEU A 38 32.18 6.71 -3.25
C LEU A 38 31.48 6.57 -1.88
N TRP A 39 32.29 6.50 -0.82
CA TRP A 39 31.80 6.44 0.57
C TRP A 39 31.18 7.78 1.02
N ASP A 40 31.70 8.91 0.58
CA ASP A 40 31.11 10.22 0.88
C ASP A 40 29.78 10.40 0.13
N ALA A 41 29.69 9.94 -1.11
CA ALA A 41 28.44 9.90 -1.85
C ALA A 41 27.42 8.97 -1.18
N ALA A 42 27.84 7.79 -0.73
CA ALA A 42 26.98 6.86 -0.02
C ALA A 42 26.48 7.43 1.31
N ARG A 43 27.32 8.15 2.08
CA ARG A 43 26.92 8.84 3.29
C ARG A 43 25.95 9.98 3.01
N GLU A 44 26.16 10.73 1.96
CA GLU A 44 25.28 11.82 1.55
C GLU A 44 23.90 11.30 1.16
N ILE A 45 23.85 10.17 0.43
CA ILE A 45 22.60 9.48 0.09
C ILE A 45 21.92 8.93 1.35
N ALA A 46 22.66 8.34 2.28
CA ALA A 46 22.11 7.84 3.53
C ALA A 46 21.53 8.96 4.39
N ALA A 47 22.28 10.06 4.55
CA ALA A 47 21.82 11.26 5.28
C ALA A 47 20.61 11.91 4.61
N SER A 48 20.54 11.92 3.28
CA SER A 48 19.39 12.42 2.53
C SER A 48 18.15 11.52 2.74
N ARG A 49 18.33 10.21 2.83
CA ARG A 49 17.25 9.26 3.13
C ARG A 49 16.73 9.42 4.55
N GLU A 50 17.62 9.57 5.53
CA GLU A 50 17.26 9.78 6.93
C GLU A 50 16.49 11.11 7.10
N LYS A 51 16.90 12.19 6.43
CA LYS A 51 16.12 13.43 6.36
C LYS A 51 14.78 13.27 5.67
N ALA A 52 14.69 12.43 4.64
CA ALA A 52 13.44 12.18 3.93
C ALA A 52 12.45 11.34 4.77
N GLU A 53 12.95 10.45 5.64
CA GLU A 53 12.13 9.68 6.57
C GLU A 53 11.62 10.50 7.75
N THR A 54 12.32 11.59 8.10
CA THR A 54 11.91 12.52 9.16
C THR A 54 10.95 13.63 8.69
N LEU A 55 10.75 13.78 7.37
CA LEU A 55 9.71 14.66 6.85
C LEU A 55 8.35 14.03 7.12
N PRO A 56 7.40 14.78 7.72
CA PRO A 56 6.06 14.25 7.93
C PRO A 56 5.49 13.81 6.59
N THR A 57 5.26 12.54 6.46
CA THR A 57 4.52 11.98 5.32
C THR A 57 3.10 12.51 5.47
N GLU A 58 2.68 13.41 4.61
CA GLU A 58 1.29 13.84 4.58
C GLU A 58 0.45 12.64 4.20
N SER A 59 -0.18 12.06 5.19
CA SER A 59 -1.12 10.96 5.00
C SER A 59 -2.53 11.52 5.00
N ASN A 60 -3.23 11.35 3.89
CA ASN A 60 -4.63 11.73 3.77
C ASN A 60 -5.51 10.50 3.99
N THR A 61 -6.55 10.64 4.78
CA THR A 61 -7.50 9.57 5.05
C THR A 61 -8.82 9.85 4.32
N ILE A 62 -9.31 8.87 3.59
CA ILE A 62 -10.61 8.93 2.91
C ILE A 62 -11.48 7.80 3.49
N LEU A 63 -12.64 8.15 4.03
CA LEU A 63 -13.59 7.19 4.57
C LEU A 63 -14.85 7.17 3.70
N PHE A 64 -15.13 6.01 3.09
CA PHE A 64 -16.37 5.76 2.35
C PHE A 64 -17.42 5.17 3.29
N VAL A 65 -18.54 5.85 3.42
CA VAL A 65 -19.71 5.41 4.19
C VAL A 65 -20.96 5.49 3.32
N GLY A 66 -22.03 4.84 3.71
CA GLY A 66 -23.30 4.95 2.97
C GLY A 66 -23.97 3.61 2.73
N SER A 67 -24.95 3.61 1.84
CA SER A 67 -25.80 2.45 1.54
C SER A 67 -24.97 1.19 1.23
N GLN A 68 -25.42 0.04 1.72
CA GLN A 68 -24.70 -1.23 1.56
C GLN A 68 -24.44 -1.55 0.08
N THR A 69 -25.43 -1.33 -0.78
CA THR A 69 -25.38 -1.59 -2.22
C THR A 69 -25.02 -0.36 -3.07
N GLY A 70 -24.61 0.74 -2.45
CA GLY A 70 -24.35 2.02 -3.13
C GLY A 70 -23.13 2.05 -4.05
N GLY A 71 -22.37 0.95 -4.15
CA GLY A 71 -21.21 0.85 -5.05
C GLY A 71 -19.89 1.37 -4.49
N LYS A 72 -19.76 1.55 -3.17
CA LYS A 72 -18.54 2.03 -2.51
C LYS A 72 -17.30 1.25 -2.93
N THR A 73 -17.31 -0.09 -2.76
CA THR A 73 -16.22 -0.98 -3.15
C THR A 73 -15.86 -0.84 -4.62
N THR A 74 -16.85 -0.74 -5.50
CA THR A 74 -16.62 -0.56 -6.94
C THR A 74 -15.93 0.75 -7.25
N MET A 75 -16.30 1.84 -6.59
CA MET A 75 -15.63 3.14 -6.75
C MET A 75 -14.19 3.09 -6.27
N ILE A 76 -13.93 2.47 -5.12
CA ILE A 76 -12.58 2.30 -4.56
C ILE A 76 -11.71 1.48 -5.51
N LEU A 77 -12.19 0.34 -5.99
CA LEU A 77 -11.44 -0.50 -6.93
C LEU A 77 -11.14 0.23 -8.24
N ARG A 78 -12.08 1.03 -8.75
CA ARG A 78 -11.86 1.85 -9.94
C ARG A 78 -10.83 2.95 -9.71
N TYR A 79 -10.90 3.61 -8.58
CA TYR A 79 -9.91 4.63 -8.19
C TYR A 79 -8.50 4.06 -8.07
N LEU A 80 -8.39 2.84 -7.54
CA LEU A 80 -7.12 2.12 -7.40
C LEU A 80 -6.64 1.41 -8.69
N GLU A 81 -7.35 1.61 -9.80
CA GLU A 81 -7.09 0.96 -11.10
C GLU A 81 -7.14 -0.59 -11.07
N ARG A 82 -7.77 -1.15 -10.04
CA ARG A 82 -7.96 -2.60 -9.89
C ARG A 82 -9.20 -3.10 -10.62
N THR A 83 -9.27 -2.82 -11.91
CA THR A 83 -10.47 -3.12 -12.73
C THR A 83 -10.74 -4.60 -12.95
N ASN A 84 -9.72 -5.44 -12.74
CA ASN A 84 -9.82 -6.91 -12.90
C ASN A 84 -10.33 -7.60 -11.62
N GLU A 85 -10.44 -6.89 -10.51
CA GLU A 85 -10.93 -7.44 -9.25
C GLU A 85 -12.46 -7.31 -9.18
N ALA A 86 -13.12 -8.41 -8.82
CA ALA A 86 -14.54 -8.39 -8.54
C ALA A 86 -14.82 -7.71 -7.19
N ALA A 87 -15.74 -6.77 -7.17
CA ALA A 87 -16.18 -6.15 -5.92
C ALA A 87 -16.82 -7.21 -5.02
N LYS A 88 -16.28 -7.40 -3.84
CA LYS A 88 -16.83 -8.28 -2.80
C LYS A 88 -17.55 -7.42 -1.76
N PRO A 89 -18.65 -7.89 -1.17
CA PRO A 89 -19.33 -7.16 -0.11
C PRO A 89 -18.40 -6.94 1.08
N THR A 90 -18.29 -5.69 1.52
CA THR A 90 -17.54 -5.34 2.74
C THR A 90 -18.40 -5.66 3.97
N ILE A 91 -17.90 -6.54 4.82
CA ILE A 91 -18.65 -7.03 5.99
C ILE A 91 -18.67 -5.99 7.10
N ALA A 92 -17.54 -5.37 7.40
CA ALA A 92 -17.40 -4.42 8.50
C ALA A 92 -16.62 -3.18 8.09
N LEU A 93 -15.31 -3.22 8.18
CA LEU A 93 -14.40 -2.15 7.79
C LEU A 93 -13.32 -2.74 6.92
N ASP A 94 -13.16 -2.21 5.72
CA ASP A 94 -12.10 -2.58 4.79
C ASP A 94 -11.10 -1.45 4.62
N TYR A 95 -9.83 -1.83 4.45
CA TYR A 95 -8.74 -0.89 4.32
C TYR A 95 -7.97 -1.11 3.02
N ASN A 96 -7.81 -0.04 2.30
CA ASN A 96 -6.97 0.04 1.12
C ASN A 96 -6.03 1.25 1.22
N TYR A 97 -5.02 1.31 0.38
CA TYR A 97 -4.14 2.46 0.30
C TYR A 97 -3.71 2.75 -1.14
N ALA A 98 -3.49 4.01 -1.42
CA ALA A 98 -2.88 4.49 -2.65
C ALA A 98 -1.54 5.14 -2.34
N LYS A 99 -0.53 4.91 -3.18
CA LYS A 99 0.77 5.58 -3.10
C LYS A 99 0.95 6.40 -4.37
N LYS A 100 1.11 7.71 -4.21
CA LYS A 100 1.48 8.58 -5.31
C LYS A 100 2.96 8.89 -5.21
N PRO A 101 3.79 8.55 -6.21
CA PRO A 101 5.16 9.00 -6.24
C PRO A 101 5.15 10.52 -6.37
N LYS A 102 5.82 11.22 -5.45
CA LYS A 102 6.04 12.65 -5.61
C LYS A 102 6.96 12.90 -6.80
N THR A 103 6.69 13.94 -7.55
CA THR A 103 7.49 14.40 -8.69
C THR A 103 8.92 14.71 -8.23
N ILE A 104 9.87 14.72 -9.17
CA ILE A 104 11.33 14.77 -8.99
C ILE A 104 11.82 15.83 -7.97
N ASP A 105 11.04 16.86 -7.70
CA ASP A 105 11.40 17.96 -6.78
C ASP A 105 10.93 17.77 -5.34
N THR A 106 10.22 16.70 -5.02
CA THR A 106 9.68 16.48 -3.68
C THR A 106 10.09 15.11 -3.13
N ILE A 107 10.98 15.13 -2.14
CA ILE A 107 11.40 13.92 -1.42
C ILE A 107 10.26 13.52 -0.49
N GLY A 108 9.58 12.40 -0.80
CA GLY A 108 8.50 11.83 0.02
C GLY A 108 7.49 11.07 -0.83
N LYS A 109 6.66 10.29 -0.19
CA LYS A 109 5.56 9.55 -0.82
C LYS A 109 4.27 10.00 -0.15
N ASP A 110 3.31 10.53 -0.93
CA ASP A 110 1.98 10.75 -0.41
C ASP A 110 1.28 9.40 -0.29
N ILE A 111 0.78 9.11 0.90
CA ILE A 111 -0.01 7.92 1.16
C ILE A 111 -1.45 8.36 1.38
N GLY A 112 -2.35 7.86 0.54
CA GLY A 112 -3.78 7.97 0.73
C GLY A 112 -4.30 6.71 1.40
N HIS A 113 -4.81 6.83 2.60
CA HIS A 113 -5.50 5.76 3.32
C HIS A 113 -6.96 5.77 2.93
N ILE A 114 -7.47 4.65 2.45
CA ILE A 114 -8.84 4.52 1.97
C ILE A 114 -9.55 3.48 2.83
N TRP A 115 -10.57 3.90 3.54
CA TRP A 115 -11.39 3.05 4.38
C TRP A 115 -12.79 2.93 3.80
N GLU A 116 -13.37 1.75 3.88
CA GLU A 116 -14.74 1.49 3.50
C GLU A 116 -15.51 0.92 4.68
N LEU A 117 -16.57 1.61 5.10
CA LEU A 117 -17.53 1.07 6.06
C LEU A 117 -18.55 0.20 5.33
N GLY A 118 -18.61 -1.08 5.71
CA GLY A 118 -19.64 -2.01 5.27
C GLY A 118 -20.98 -1.80 5.98
N ASP A 119 -21.96 -2.60 5.59
CA ASP A 119 -23.26 -2.75 6.29
C ASP A 119 -24.05 -1.44 6.59
N GLY A 120 -23.95 -0.46 5.69
CA GLY A 120 -24.78 0.75 5.74
C GLY A 120 -24.66 1.53 7.06
N THR A 121 -25.74 1.56 7.83
CA THR A 121 -25.84 2.33 9.09
C THR A 121 -25.62 1.50 10.35
N SER A 122 -25.49 0.18 10.25
CA SER A 122 -25.45 -0.73 11.40
C SER A 122 -24.14 -0.63 12.19
N LEU A 123 -23.02 -0.37 11.52
CA LEU A 123 -21.69 -0.42 12.09
C LEU A 123 -21.06 0.98 12.29
N THR A 124 -21.85 2.00 12.52
CA THR A 124 -21.40 3.39 12.66
C THR A 124 -20.34 3.60 13.75
N LYS A 125 -20.29 2.73 14.78
CA LYS A 125 -19.24 2.78 15.80
C LYS A 125 -17.83 2.53 15.26
N LEU A 126 -17.71 1.85 14.13
CA LEU A 126 -16.40 1.62 13.49
C LEU A 126 -15.81 2.90 12.88
N ILE A 127 -16.61 3.93 12.68
CA ILE A 127 -16.15 5.26 12.25
C ILE A 127 -15.12 5.81 13.23
N ASP A 128 -15.25 5.50 14.54
CA ASP A 128 -14.33 5.94 15.59
C ASP A 128 -12.91 5.36 15.43
N VAL A 129 -12.81 4.22 14.78
CA VAL A 129 -11.50 3.59 14.49
C VAL A 129 -10.75 4.38 13.44
N VAL A 130 -11.45 4.99 12.50
CA VAL A 130 -10.88 5.73 11.38
C VAL A 130 -10.73 7.21 11.68
N LEU A 131 -11.77 7.84 12.22
CA LEU A 131 -11.77 9.26 12.57
C LEU A 131 -11.32 9.43 14.02
N THR A 132 -10.02 9.46 14.21
CA THR A 132 -9.37 9.76 15.50
C THR A 132 -8.98 11.23 15.56
N ALA A 133 -8.61 11.72 16.75
CA ALA A 133 -8.11 13.09 16.91
C ALA A 133 -6.88 13.39 16.02
N GLU A 134 -6.11 12.37 15.67
CA GLU A 134 -4.92 12.50 14.82
C GLU A 134 -5.26 12.54 13.33
N THR A 135 -6.26 11.76 12.90
CA THR A 135 -6.60 11.62 11.48
C THR A 135 -7.63 12.63 11.01
N ILE A 136 -8.46 13.16 11.89
CA ILE A 136 -9.60 14.01 11.53
C ILE A 136 -9.21 15.29 10.79
N GLY A 137 -8.03 15.83 11.09
CA GLY A 137 -7.51 17.03 10.42
C GLY A 137 -7.23 16.84 8.93
N ASN A 138 -6.89 15.62 8.52
CA ASN A 138 -6.57 15.23 7.14
C ASN A 138 -7.53 14.16 6.60
N ALA A 139 -8.73 14.07 7.18
CA ALA A 139 -9.74 13.11 6.78
C ALA A 139 -10.78 13.74 5.83
N SER A 140 -11.17 12.98 4.84
CA SER A 140 -12.29 13.29 3.95
C SER A 140 -13.31 12.17 4.04
N VAL A 141 -14.57 12.50 4.22
CA VAL A 141 -15.66 11.51 4.27
C VAL A 141 -16.48 11.58 3.00
N VAL A 142 -16.63 10.43 2.35
CA VAL A 142 -17.44 10.26 1.13
C VAL A 142 -18.70 9.50 1.49
N LEU A 143 -19.84 10.19 1.45
CA LEU A 143 -21.14 9.61 1.70
C LEU A 143 -21.76 9.12 0.38
N VAL A 144 -21.99 7.82 0.26
CA VAL A 144 -22.55 7.16 -0.91
C VAL A 144 -23.96 6.70 -0.64
N LEU A 145 -24.92 7.24 -1.38
CA LEU A 145 -26.33 6.93 -1.24
C LEU A 145 -26.85 6.18 -2.46
N ASP A 146 -27.61 5.12 -2.23
CA ASP A 146 -28.24 4.34 -3.28
C ASP A 146 -29.60 4.95 -3.67
N LEU A 147 -29.65 5.60 -4.83
CA LEU A 147 -30.86 6.23 -5.33
C LEU A 147 -31.92 5.23 -5.84
N SER A 148 -31.57 3.95 -5.95
CA SER A 148 -32.53 2.91 -6.29
C SER A 148 -33.48 2.57 -5.13
N GLN A 149 -33.11 3.00 -3.90
CA GLN A 149 -33.89 2.80 -2.69
C GLN A 149 -34.26 4.15 -2.03
N PRO A 150 -35.13 4.94 -2.64
CA PRO A 150 -35.40 6.31 -2.21
C PRO A 150 -36.02 6.38 -0.79
N GLN A 151 -36.72 5.33 -0.35
CA GLN A 151 -37.32 5.25 0.98
C GLN A 151 -36.28 5.20 2.11
N GLU A 152 -35.08 4.68 1.84
CA GLU A 152 -34.00 4.55 2.82
C GLU A 152 -32.98 5.69 2.76
N LEU A 153 -32.99 6.44 1.69
CA LEU A 153 -32.01 7.46 1.38
C LEU A 153 -31.86 8.49 2.49
N TRP A 154 -32.99 9.06 2.90
CA TRP A 154 -32.99 10.12 3.91
C TRP A 154 -32.59 9.62 5.30
N ASN A 155 -33.08 8.45 5.68
CA ASN A 155 -32.73 7.83 6.94
C ASN A 155 -31.22 7.48 7.00
N THR A 156 -30.69 6.90 5.94
CA THR A 156 -29.26 6.58 5.83
C THR A 156 -28.40 7.85 5.91
N TYR A 157 -28.78 8.88 5.15
CA TYR A 157 -28.11 10.17 5.20
C TYR A 157 -28.08 10.74 6.61
N GLN A 158 -29.24 10.84 7.27
CA GLN A 158 -29.36 11.47 8.57
C GLN A 158 -28.53 10.76 9.63
N ILE A 159 -28.61 9.43 9.71
CA ILE A 159 -27.87 8.63 10.69
C ILE A 159 -26.35 8.82 10.51
N LEU A 160 -25.87 8.72 9.28
CA LEU A 160 -24.44 8.83 8.99
C LEU A 160 -23.94 10.24 9.20
N TYR A 161 -24.68 11.25 8.73
CA TYR A 161 -24.34 12.65 8.95
C TYR A 161 -24.26 13.00 10.43
N ASP A 162 -25.28 12.64 11.22
CA ASP A 162 -25.31 12.92 12.65
C ASP A 162 -24.18 12.21 13.40
N THR A 163 -23.80 11.01 12.93
CA THR A 163 -22.70 10.27 13.52
C THR A 163 -21.34 10.95 13.23
N ILE A 164 -21.13 11.41 12.01
CA ILE A 164 -19.87 12.06 11.59
C ILE A 164 -19.78 13.46 12.19
N ALA A 165 -20.86 14.23 12.19
CA ALA A 165 -20.85 15.61 12.67
C ALA A 165 -20.61 15.75 14.19
N LYS A 166 -20.69 14.66 14.94
CA LYS A 166 -20.42 14.63 16.39
C LYS A 166 -18.94 14.37 16.72
N ARG A 167 -18.12 14.18 15.72
CA ARG A 167 -16.67 13.90 15.88
C ARG A 167 -15.84 15.18 15.76
#